data_e58626f8bba10f689c2a157edaf85364
#
_entry.id   e58626f8bba10f689c2a157edaf85364
#
_cell.length_a   1.000
_cell.length_b   1.000
_cell.length_c   1.000
_cell.angle_alpha   90.00
_cell.angle_beta   90.00
_cell.angle_gamma   90.00
#
_symmetry.space_group_name_H-M   'P 1'
#
loop_
_entity.id
_entity.type
_entity.pdbx_description
1 polymer ?
#
loop_
_entity_poly.entity_id
_entity_poly.type
_entity_poly.pdbx_seq_one_letter_code
_entity_poly.pdbx_strand_id
1 'polypeptide(L)'
;MGYEKRSLGSFEGRKIYEILLSLGYDMKSAQRICDKHRVTDAEDQNLHKNSVAHGEIFLIDYKCEPRGLKPIFECDAFAVFDKPSGILSHPSGRNSPYNMYDEIWSLYGQDACVAHRLDLETSGILIVAKDKDAARELKECFEQRRVMKSYL
;
A
#
# COMPACT_ATOMS: atom_id res chain seq x y z
N MET A 1 11.64 6.61 3.80
CA MET A 1 10.80 6.17 2.68
C MET A 1 10.73 4.65 2.67
N GLY A 2 9.58 4.10 2.52
CA GLY A 2 9.37 2.66 2.52
C GLY A 2 8.74 2.16 3.82
N TYR A 3 8.97 0.88 4.13
CA TYR A 3 8.38 0.25 5.31
C TYR A 3 9.22 0.52 6.56
N GLU A 4 8.60 1.13 7.55
CA GLU A 4 9.20 1.41 8.86
C GLU A 4 8.58 0.52 9.94
N LYS A 5 9.40 0.05 10.88
CA LYS A 5 8.95 -0.68 12.06
C LYS A 5 8.69 0.33 13.18
N ARG A 6 7.46 0.41 13.69
CA ARG A 6 7.10 1.25 14.82
C ARG A 6 6.50 0.43 15.95
N SER A 7 6.80 0.80 17.18
CA SER A 7 6.21 0.18 18.36
C SER A 7 4.73 0.57 18.48
N LEU A 8 3.89 -0.41 18.80
CA LEU A 8 2.50 -0.22 19.19
C LEU A 8 2.34 -0.15 20.72
N GLY A 9 3.37 -0.51 21.47
CA GLY A 9 3.37 -0.62 22.92
C GLY A 9 3.54 -2.05 23.41
N SER A 10 3.58 -2.23 24.72
CA SER A 10 3.66 -3.55 25.37
C SER A 10 2.28 -4.03 25.79
N PHE A 11 1.99 -5.29 25.48
CA PHE A 11 0.71 -5.93 25.77
C PHE A 11 0.93 -7.33 26.33
N GLU A 12 0.05 -7.75 27.22
CA GLU A 12 0.06 -9.09 27.82
C GLU A 12 -1.33 -9.73 27.70
N GLY A 13 -1.37 -10.95 27.20
CA GLY A 13 -2.58 -11.78 27.18
C GLY A 13 -3.68 -11.33 26.20
N ARG A 14 -3.45 -10.29 25.38
CA ARG A 14 -4.41 -9.80 24.39
C ARG A 14 -4.10 -10.37 23.01
N LYS A 15 -5.13 -10.65 22.24
CA LYS A 15 -4.97 -11.05 20.83
C LYS A 15 -4.59 -9.87 19.96
N ILE A 16 -3.79 -10.11 18.95
CA ILE A 16 -3.28 -9.07 18.03
C ILE A 16 -4.42 -8.28 17.40
N TYR A 17 -5.50 -8.92 16.93
CA TYR A 17 -6.62 -8.20 16.35
C TYR A 17 -7.31 -7.26 17.37
N GLU A 18 -7.39 -7.63 18.65
CA GLU A 18 -7.96 -6.78 19.70
C GLU A 18 -7.11 -5.54 19.94
N ILE A 19 -5.79 -5.69 19.88
CA ILE A 19 -4.84 -4.58 19.98
C ILE A 19 -5.05 -3.63 18.81
N LEU A 20 -5.07 -4.15 17.58
CA LEU A 20 -5.25 -3.34 16.38
C LEU A 20 -6.61 -2.60 16.38
N LEU A 21 -7.70 -3.26 16.79
CA LEU A 21 -9.01 -2.61 16.94
C LEU A 21 -8.97 -1.47 17.98
N SER A 22 -8.29 -1.68 19.11
CA SER A 22 -8.15 -0.65 20.13
C SER A 22 -7.33 0.57 19.68
N LEU A 23 -6.51 0.42 18.65
CA LEU A 23 -5.72 1.47 18.02
C LEU A 23 -6.45 2.16 16.85
N GLY A 24 -7.73 1.80 16.60
CA GLY A 24 -8.57 2.45 15.60
C GLY A 24 -8.62 1.77 14.23
N TYR A 25 -7.96 0.61 14.06
CA TYR A 25 -8.10 -0.18 12.83
C TYR A 25 -9.45 -0.91 12.83
N ASP A 26 -10.12 -0.99 11.67
CA ASP A 26 -11.27 -1.88 11.50
C ASP A 26 -10.83 -3.35 11.36
N MET A 27 -11.77 -4.29 11.51
CA MET A 27 -11.50 -5.75 11.46
C MET A 27 -10.86 -6.17 10.14
N LYS A 28 -11.29 -5.59 9.01
CA LYS A 28 -10.77 -5.90 7.68
C LYS A 28 -9.32 -5.43 7.50
N SER A 29 -9.02 -4.23 8.00
CA SER A 29 -7.65 -3.68 8.00
C SER A 29 -6.74 -4.48 8.94
N ALA A 30 -7.19 -4.82 10.13
CA ALA A 30 -6.45 -5.65 11.08
C ALA A 30 -6.13 -7.04 10.48
N GLN A 31 -7.10 -7.68 9.85
CA GLN A 31 -6.89 -8.96 9.14
C GLN A 31 -5.82 -8.80 8.05
N ARG A 32 -5.94 -7.79 7.18
CA ARG A 32 -4.99 -7.55 6.08
C ARG A 32 -3.57 -7.28 6.59
N ILE A 33 -3.43 -6.52 7.67
CA ILE A 33 -2.14 -6.22 8.29
C ILE A 33 -1.45 -7.52 8.73
N CYS A 34 -2.20 -8.39 9.40
CA CYS A 34 -1.68 -9.68 9.86
C CYS A 34 -1.38 -10.64 8.70
N ASP A 35 -2.24 -10.72 7.69
CA ASP A 35 -2.05 -11.58 6.52
C ASP A 35 -0.81 -11.16 5.68
N LYS A 36 -0.43 -9.90 5.75
CA LYS A 36 0.79 -9.37 5.11
C LYS A 36 2.04 -9.47 6.00
N HIS A 37 1.96 -10.19 7.13
CA HIS A 37 3.08 -10.36 8.07
C HIS A 37 3.68 -9.02 8.54
N ARG A 38 2.82 -8.03 8.80
CA ARG A 38 3.25 -6.68 9.20
C ARG A 38 3.25 -6.46 10.71
N VAL A 39 2.87 -7.44 11.51
CA VAL A 39 2.93 -7.39 12.97
C VAL A 39 3.97 -8.35 13.47
N THR A 40 4.88 -7.87 14.30
CA THR A 40 5.96 -8.68 14.88
C THR A 40 6.09 -8.42 16.38
N ASP A 41 6.73 -9.34 17.08
CA ASP A 41 7.23 -9.14 18.44
C ASP A 41 8.62 -8.47 18.44
N ALA A 42 9.26 -8.44 19.62
CA ALA A 42 10.60 -7.87 19.82
C ALA A 42 11.70 -8.69 19.13
N GLU A 43 11.49 -9.98 18.93
CA GLU A 43 12.39 -10.93 18.26
C GLU A 43 12.14 -11.04 16.75
N ASP A 44 11.35 -10.10 16.16
CA ASP A 44 10.96 -10.09 14.74
C ASP A 44 10.13 -11.30 14.29
N GLN A 45 9.50 -12.04 15.23
CA GLN A 45 8.58 -13.12 14.89
C GLN A 45 7.25 -12.55 14.39
N ASN A 46 6.77 -13.06 13.26
CA ASN A 46 5.48 -12.65 12.71
C ASN A 46 4.32 -13.11 13.60
N LEU A 47 3.42 -12.19 13.91
CA LEU A 47 2.25 -12.45 14.71
C LEU A 47 0.99 -12.47 13.84
N HIS A 48 0.19 -13.52 13.99
CA HIS A 48 -1.11 -13.66 13.34
C HIS A 48 -2.20 -12.97 14.15
N LYS A 49 -3.36 -12.72 13.54
CA LYS A 49 -4.48 -12.02 14.20
C LYS A 49 -4.90 -12.64 15.53
N ASN A 50 -4.84 -13.98 15.64
CA ASN A 50 -5.23 -14.72 16.84
C ASN A 50 -4.06 -15.00 17.81
N SER A 51 -2.84 -14.61 17.44
CA SER A 51 -1.68 -14.69 18.33
C SER A 51 -1.93 -13.85 19.59
N VAL A 52 -1.46 -14.35 20.71
CA VAL A 52 -1.51 -13.64 21.99
C VAL A 52 -0.23 -12.86 22.17
N ALA A 53 -0.36 -11.59 22.47
CA ALA A 53 0.76 -10.69 22.71
C ALA A 53 1.45 -10.98 24.05
N HIS A 54 2.77 -11.03 24.05
CA HIS A 54 3.64 -11.10 25.20
C HIS A 54 4.79 -10.12 25.03
N GLY A 55 4.68 -8.95 25.68
CA GLY A 55 5.67 -7.90 25.57
C GLY A 55 5.37 -6.85 24.49
N GLU A 56 6.42 -6.30 23.93
CA GLU A 56 6.33 -5.20 22.98
C GLU A 56 5.96 -5.69 21.58
N ILE A 57 4.97 -5.05 20.98
CA ILE A 57 4.43 -5.38 19.65
C ILE A 57 4.78 -4.27 18.68
N PHE A 58 5.17 -4.65 17.48
CA PHE A 58 5.57 -3.74 16.41
C PHE A 58 4.71 -3.88 15.18
N LEU A 59 4.46 -2.77 14.51
CA LEU A 59 3.83 -2.71 13.20
C LEU A 59 4.85 -2.27 12.14
N ILE A 60 4.93 -3.02 11.05
CA ILE A 60 5.68 -2.64 9.86
C ILE A 60 4.71 -1.93 8.93
N ASP A 61 4.84 -0.61 8.83
CA ASP A 61 3.95 0.22 8.03
C ASP A 61 4.73 1.02 6.98
N TYR A 62 4.05 1.40 5.90
CA TYR A 62 4.66 2.20 4.84
C TYR A 62 4.51 3.68 5.16
N LYS A 63 5.63 4.35 5.26
CA LYS A 63 5.67 5.79 5.44
C LYS A 63 5.72 6.49 4.10
N CYS A 64 4.62 7.13 3.74
CA CYS A 64 4.55 7.96 2.54
C CYS A 64 5.31 9.26 2.75
N GLU A 65 6.12 9.63 1.75
CA GLU A 65 6.79 10.94 1.68
C GLU A 65 6.44 11.61 0.34
N PRO A 66 5.19 12.10 0.19
CA PRO A 66 4.73 12.68 -1.06
C PRO A 66 5.49 13.96 -1.40
N ARG A 67 5.75 14.18 -2.67
CA ARG A 67 6.39 15.39 -3.22
C ARG A 67 5.38 16.34 -3.86
N GLY A 68 4.08 15.98 -3.83
CA GLY A 68 2.98 16.81 -4.32
C GLY A 68 2.65 16.58 -5.80
N LEU A 69 3.03 15.43 -6.37
CA LEU A 69 2.57 15.04 -7.70
C LEU A 69 1.08 14.77 -7.65
N LYS A 70 0.32 15.45 -8.51
CA LYS A 70 -1.13 15.33 -8.57
C LYS A 70 -1.58 14.53 -9.79
N PRO A 71 -2.74 13.87 -9.73
CA PRO A 71 -3.31 13.24 -10.90
C PRO A 71 -3.66 14.30 -11.96
N ILE A 72 -3.51 13.95 -13.23
CA ILE A 72 -3.93 14.76 -14.38
C ILE A 72 -5.42 14.57 -14.69
N PHE A 73 -6.00 13.48 -14.21
CA PHE A 73 -7.43 13.19 -14.27
C PHE A 73 -7.81 12.30 -13.08
N GLU A 74 -9.02 12.47 -12.55
CA GLU A 74 -9.58 11.53 -11.58
C GLU A 74 -11.11 11.48 -11.64
N CYS A 75 -11.66 10.33 -11.26
CA CYS A 75 -13.07 10.08 -10.99
C CYS A 75 -13.22 9.26 -9.70
N ASP A 76 -14.40 8.83 -9.36
CA ASP A 76 -14.64 8.09 -8.12
C ASP A 76 -13.85 6.77 -8.06
N ALA A 77 -13.74 6.05 -9.19
CA ALA A 77 -13.12 4.74 -9.25
C ALA A 77 -11.60 4.76 -9.45
N PHE A 78 -11.07 5.70 -10.23
CA PHE A 78 -9.66 5.72 -10.59
C PHE A 78 -9.08 7.11 -10.77
N ALA A 79 -7.77 7.19 -10.80
CA ALA A 79 -7.01 8.38 -11.11
C ALA A 79 -5.96 8.09 -12.19
N VAL A 80 -5.55 9.10 -12.91
CA VAL A 80 -4.52 9.05 -13.95
C VAL A 80 -3.40 10.00 -13.58
N PHE A 81 -2.18 9.50 -13.53
CA PHE A 81 -0.98 10.29 -13.31
C PHE A 81 -0.12 10.33 -14.58
N ASP A 82 0.58 11.43 -14.77
CA ASP A 82 1.72 11.48 -15.66
C ASP A 82 2.98 11.13 -14.84
N LYS A 83 3.41 9.86 -14.93
CA LYS A 83 4.57 9.39 -14.18
C LYS A 83 5.84 9.97 -14.77
N PRO A 84 6.65 10.69 -14.01
CA PRO A 84 7.97 11.12 -14.48
C PRO A 84 8.91 9.94 -14.75
N SER A 85 9.87 10.11 -15.66
CA SER A 85 11.01 9.22 -15.81
C SER A 85 11.86 9.24 -14.53
N GLY A 86 12.51 8.14 -14.21
CA GLY A 86 13.36 8.01 -13.02
C GLY A 86 12.62 7.73 -11.72
N ILE A 87 11.28 7.52 -11.76
CA ILE A 87 10.46 7.20 -10.61
C ILE A 87 9.85 5.80 -10.79
N LEU A 88 9.96 4.97 -9.76
CA LEU A 88 9.35 3.64 -9.74
C LEU A 88 7.82 3.74 -9.69
N SER A 89 7.13 2.86 -10.43
CA SER A 89 5.66 2.75 -10.35
C SER A 89 5.18 2.17 -9.03
N HIS A 90 6.00 1.37 -8.34
CA HIS A 90 5.68 0.77 -7.05
C HIS A 90 6.96 0.55 -6.22
N PRO A 91 6.83 0.35 -4.88
CA PRO A 91 7.99 0.10 -4.02
C PRO A 91 8.81 -1.12 -4.45
N SER A 92 10.11 -1.00 -4.37
CA SER A 92 11.09 -2.06 -4.62
C SER A 92 11.76 -2.49 -3.31
N GLY A 93 11.07 -3.34 -2.52
CA GLY A 93 11.57 -3.81 -1.23
C GLY A 93 11.33 -2.85 -0.07
N ARG A 94 11.95 -3.15 1.09
CA ARG A 94 11.72 -2.42 2.35
C ARG A 94 12.23 -0.97 2.30
N ASN A 95 13.39 -0.74 1.72
CA ASN A 95 14.04 0.57 1.64
C ASN A 95 13.87 1.17 0.23
N SER A 96 12.65 1.15 -0.28
CA SER A 96 12.37 1.71 -1.59
C SER A 96 12.64 3.21 -1.61
N PRO A 97 13.32 3.73 -2.66
CA PRO A 97 13.36 5.17 -2.87
C PRO A 97 11.95 5.71 -3.16
N TYR A 98 11.82 7.03 -3.22
CA TYR A 98 10.58 7.68 -3.62
C TYR A 98 9.99 7.02 -4.88
N ASN A 99 8.71 6.72 -4.82
CA ASN A 99 7.98 6.03 -5.88
C ASN A 99 6.53 6.51 -5.94
N MET A 100 5.78 6.08 -6.94
CA MET A 100 4.40 6.55 -7.13
C MET A 100 3.47 6.25 -5.96
N TYR A 101 3.73 5.22 -5.15
CA TYR A 101 2.90 4.91 -3.98
C TYR A 101 3.05 5.92 -2.84
N ASP A 102 4.13 6.72 -2.80
CA ASP A 102 4.23 7.85 -1.87
C ASP A 102 3.13 8.88 -2.13
N GLU A 103 2.79 9.13 -3.40
CA GLU A 103 1.69 10.00 -3.78
C GLU A 103 0.34 9.30 -3.69
N ILE A 104 0.22 8.09 -4.25
CA ILE A 104 -1.03 7.33 -4.37
C ILE A 104 -1.63 7.05 -2.99
N TRP A 105 -0.84 6.52 -2.07
CA TRP A 105 -1.33 6.18 -0.73
C TRP A 105 -1.53 7.38 0.16
N SER A 106 -0.78 8.47 -0.07
CA SER A 106 -1.03 9.75 0.59
C SER A 106 -2.38 10.35 0.21
N LEU A 107 -2.80 10.20 -1.07
CA LEU A 107 -4.05 10.77 -1.58
C LEU A 107 -5.27 9.86 -1.34
N TYR A 108 -5.10 8.54 -1.54
CA TYR A 108 -6.23 7.60 -1.63
C TYR A 108 -6.19 6.47 -0.59
N GLY A 109 -5.14 6.40 0.24
CA GLY A 109 -4.97 5.32 1.22
C GLY A 109 -4.43 4.02 0.63
N GLN A 110 -4.14 3.06 1.51
CA GLN A 110 -3.42 1.81 1.15
C GLN A 110 -4.25 0.76 0.39
N ASP A 111 -5.52 1.02 0.11
CA ASP A 111 -6.34 0.19 -0.77
C ASP A 111 -6.18 0.56 -2.25
N ALA A 112 -5.65 1.76 -2.52
CA ALA A 112 -5.32 2.19 -3.87
C ALA A 112 -4.10 1.45 -4.41
N CYS A 113 -4.13 1.16 -5.71
CA CYS A 113 -3.02 0.48 -6.38
C CYS A 113 -2.94 0.85 -7.86
N VAL A 114 -1.75 0.69 -8.43
CA VAL A 114 -1.55 0.86 -9.87
C VAL A 114 -2.25 -0.26 -10.66
N ALA A 115 -2.96 0.09 -11.71
CA ALA A 115 -3.61 -0.87 -12.60
C ALA A 115 -2.63 -1.54 -13.59
N HIS A 116 -1.52 -0.90 -13.86
CA HIS A 116 -0.42 -1.38 -14.69
C HIS A 116 0.89 -0.75 -14.23
N ARG A 117 2.00 -1.13 -14.84
CA ARG A 117 3.32 -0.61 -14.50
C ARG A 117 3.98 0.05 -15.71
N LEU A 118 4.77 1.07 -15.44
CA LEU A 118 5.76 1.63 -16.34
C LEU A 118 7.14 1.38 -15.72
N ASP A 119 8.13 1.12 -16.54
CA ASP A 119 9.51 0.93 -16.09
C ASP A 119 10.08 2.22 -15.49
N LEU A 120 11.18 2.11 -14.77
CA LEU A 120 11.81 3.23 -14.08
C LEU A 120 12.05 4.42 -15.02
N GLU A 121 12.67 4.14 -16.17
CA GLU A 121 13.04 5.16 -17.17
C GLU A 121 11.86 5.64 -18.03
N THR A 122 10.73 4.92 -18.00
CA THR A 122 9.56 5.25 -18.80
C THR A 122 8.72 6.30 -18.10
N SER A 123 8.43 7.39 -18.77
CA SER A 123 7.44 8.39 -18.35
C SER A 123 6.09 8.14 -19.02
N GLY A 124 5.04 8.77 -18.51
CA GLY A 124 3.74 8.80 -19.16
C GLY A 124 2.60 8.29 -18.29
N ILE A 125 1.53 7.88 -18.93
CA ILE A 125 0.24 7.58 -18.31
C ILE A 125 0.31 6.36 -17.38
N LEU A 126 -0.01 6.59 -16.11
CA LEU A 126 -0.14 5.56 -15.09
C LEU A 126 -1.55 5.61 -14.51
N ILE A 127 -2.30 4.52 -14.66
CA ILE A 127 -3.67 4.41 -14.14
C ILE A 127 -3.62 3.77 -12.76
N VAL A 128 -4.35 4.39 -11.82
CA VAL A 128 -4.41 4.01 -10.42
C VAL A 128 -5.85 3.73 -10.03
N ALA A 129 -6.13 2.54 -9.55
CA ALA A 129 -7.41 2.21 -8.91
C ALA A 129 -7.46 2.81 -7.51
N LYS A 130 -8.55 3.46 -7.13
CA LYS A 130 -8.71 4.07 -5.80
C LYS A 130 -9.10 3.06 -4.72
N ASP A 131 -9.70 1.94 -5.12
CA ASP A 131 -10.12 0.87 -4.22
C ASP A 131 -10.00 -0.52 -4.88
N LYS A 132 -10.35 -1.56 -4.13
CA LYS A 132 -10.24 -2.96 -4.58
C LYS A 132 -11.21 -3.33 -5.69
N ASP A 133 -12.40 -2.74 -5.70
CA ASP A 133 -13.41 -3.03 -6.72
C ASP A 133 -12.99 -2.41 -8.05
N ALA A 134 -12.56 -1.17 -8.05
CA ALA A 134 -11.95 -0.51 -9.20
C ALA A 134 -10.70 -1.25 -9.69
N ALA A 135 -9.86 -1.76 -8.79
CA ALA A 135 -8.68 -2.55 -9.14
C ALA A 135 -9.04 -3.82 -9.91
N ARG A 136 -10.09 -4.52 -9.46
CA ARG A 136 -10.59 -5.73 -10.14
C ARG A 136 -11.11 -5.41 -11.55
N GLU A 137 -11.95 -4.39 -11.67
CA GLU A 137 -12.52 -3.98 -12.97
C GLU A 137 -11.45 -3.52 -13.96
N LEU A 138 -10.51 -2.70 -13.52
CA LEU A 138 -9.39 -2.26 -14.35
C LEU A 138 -8.51 -3.43 -14.78
N LYS A 139 -8.22 -4.37 -13.88
CA LYS A 139 -7.46 -5.58 -14.20
C LYS A 139 -8.13 -6.39 -15.31
N GLU A 140 -9.46 -6.60 -15.21
CA GLU A 140 -10.23 -7.26 -16.26
C GLU A 140 -10.14 -6.53 -17.61
N CYS A 141 -10.20 -5.19 -17.61
CA CYS A 141 -10.04 -4.39 -18.82
C CYS A 141 -8.68 -4.63 -19.50
N PHE A 142 -7.60 -4.72 -18.71
CA PHE A 142 -6.26 -5.00 -19.23
C PHE A 142 -6.13 -6.45 -19.73
N GLU A 143 -6.63 -7.43 -18.99
CA GLU A 143 -6.59 -8.85 -19.36
C GLU A 143 -7.40 -9.15 -20.64
N GLN A 144 -8.55 -8.51 -20.80
CA GLN A 144 -9.40 -8.63 -21.99
C GLN A 144 -8.93 -7.74 -23.16
N ARG A 145 -7.77 -7.10 -23.07
CA ARG A 145 -7.21 -6.20 -24.08
C ARG A 145 -8.15 -5.09 -24.53
N ARG A 146 -9.01 -4.61 -23.63
CA ARG A 146 -9.89 -3.45 -23.86
C ARG A 146 -9.17 -2.10 -23.65
N VAL A 147 -7.88 -2.14 -23.37
CA VAL A 147 -7.03 -0.96 -23.21
C VAL A 147 -6.02 -0.92 -24.35
N MET A 148 -6.01 0.19 -25.09
CA MET A 148 -4.97 0.46 -26.10
C MET A 148 -3.82 1.24 -25.45
N LYS A 149 -2.59 0.81 -25.72
CA LYS A 149 -1.38 1.51 -25.28
C LYS A 149 -0.63 2.02 -26.51
N SER A 150 -0.25 3.29 -26.47
CA SER A 150 0.60 3.91 -27.47
C SER A 150 1.85 4.48 -26.79
N TYR A 151 2.99 4.26 -27.40
CA TYR A 151 4.28 4.78 -26.96
C TYR A 151 4.90 5.61 -28.07
N LEU A 152 5.53 6.73 -27.67
CA LEU A 152 6.25 7.64 -28.56
C LEU A 152 7.75 7.35 -28.50
#